data_c7830212cec1aba927afa8e406da889d
#
_entry.id   c7830212cec1aba927afa8e406da889d
#
_cell.length_a   1.000
_cell.length_b   1.000
_cell.length_c   1.000
_cell.angle_alpha   90.00
_cell.angle_beta   90.00
_cell.angle_gamma   90.00
#
_symmetry.space_group_name_H-M   'P 1'
#
loop_
_entity.id
_entity.type
_entity.pdbx_description
1 polymer ?
#
loop_
_entity_poly.entity_id
_entity_poly.type
_entity_poly.pdbx_seq_one_letter_code
_entity_poly.pdbx_strand_id
1 'polypeptide(L)'
;MNFLSTLLHRDTAHTPSHVGIMLTDVSYHYADGTVGLAPTSCTFAPGEGNVAIIGLNGAGKSTLVRLLGAAAIPTGGSITFDLDGTDREPTHRAGRRRIEAAVGLVDLAHVESHFRRASSVEAALLEYLKRHGVSLDERIARVGALLERFDLLEVRHVPYEELDGERLHLLAMAVASATSPALLVADEPTRGLDEISSAHVARRLLSCGIPVIFSTHDVGLTTHEPYGITRTIVMDEMHLVFDGEPQRAASFYTQLIRSKYQSLTSSARATAPSTSRTFDANRSGSASSESAR
;
A
#
# COMPACT_ATOMS: atom_id res chain seq x y z
N MET A 1 -21.42 27.74 41.45
CA MET A 1 -20.15 27.33 40.80
C MET A 1 -20.39 26.02 40.08
N ASN A 2 -20.48 26.06 38.76
CA ASN A 2 -20.98 24.96 37.95
C ASN A 2 -19.87 23.94 37.63
N PHE A 3 -19.88 22.83 38.35
CA PHE A 3 -19.01 21.68 38.09
C PHE A 3 -19.42 20.85 36.84
N LEU A 4 -20.54 21.18 36.22
CA LEU A 4 -21.10 20.47 35.06
C LEU A 4 -20.68 21.01 33.68
N SER A 5 -19.99 22.17 33.64
CA SER A 5 -19.53 22.74 32.34
C SER A 5 -18.22 22.17 31.85
N THR A 6 -17.45 21.46 32.68
CA THR A 6 -16.12 20.91 32.34
C THR A 6 -16.19 19.51 31.72
N LEU A 7 -17.35 18.86 31.77
CA LEU A 7 -17.52 17.48 31.25
C LEU A 7 -18.14 17.41 29.85
N LEU A 8 -18.47 18.53 29.21
CA LEU A 8 -19.11 18.61 27.89
C LEU A 8 -18.24 19.22 26.79
N HIS A 9 -16.98 19.52 27.05
CA HIS A 9 -16.03 19.66 25.97
C HIS A 9 -15.67 18.26 25.46
N ARG A 10 -16.58 17.66 24.65
CA ARG A 10 -16.13 16.74 23.62
C ARG A 10 -15.09 17.56 22.85
N ASP A 11 -13.82 17.21 23.02
CA ASP A 11 -12.78 17.60 22.10
C ASP A 11 -13.32 17.26 20.70
N THR A 12 -13.80 18.26 19.99
CA THR A 12 -13.86 18.23 18.55
C THR A 12 -12.40 18.15 18.16
N ALA A 13 -11.89 16.92 18.10
CA ALA A 13 -10.51 16.66 17.81
C ALA A 13 -10.24 17.29 16.45
N HIS A 14 -9.57 18.43 16.46
CA HIS A 14 -9.06 19.06 15.24
C HIS A 14 -8.29 17.99 14.49
N THR A 15 -8.74 17.64 13.29
CA THR A 15 -7.97 16.75 12.42
C THR A 15 -6.67 17.47 12.10
N PRO A 16 -5.50 16.88 12.34
CA PRO A 16 -4.23 17.52 12.06
C PRO A 16 -4.15 17.95 10.60
N SER A 17 -3.50 19.10 10.36
CA SER A 17 -3.26 19.62 9.00
C SER A 17 -2.08 18.93 8.34
N HIS A 18 -1.16 18.41 9.15
CA HIS A 18 0.07 17.79 8.69
C HIS A 18 0.41 16.56 9.53
N VAL A 19 0.96 15.55 8.86
CA VAL A 19 1.47 14.33 9.49
C VAL A 19 2.89 14.09 9.05
N GLY A 20 3.81 13.99 10.02
CA GLY A 20 5.16 13.43 9.84
C GLY A 20 5.23 12.04 10.47
N ILE A 21 6.07 11.16 9.93
CA ILE A 21 6.27 9.83 10.51
C ILE A 21 7.77 9.56 10.61
N MET A 22 8.23 9.15 11.80
CA MET A 22 9.61 8.78 12.06
C MET A 22 9.68 7.34 12.53
N LEU A 23 10.49 6.54 11.84
CA LEU A 23 10.83 5.17 12.20
C LEU A 23 12.25 5.16 12.75
N THR A 24 12.46 4.54 13.92
CA THR A 24 13.77 4.36 14.55
C THR A 24 13.96 2.89 14.84
N ASP A 25 14.83 2.22 14.06
CA ASP A 25 15.15 0.78 14.13
C ASP A 25 13.89 -0.12 14.17
N VAL A 26 12.85 0.30 13.45
CA VAL A 26 11.57 -0.41 13.42
C VAL A 26 11.74 -1.76 12.76
N SER A 27 11.32 -2.80 13.46
CA SER A 27 11.23 -4.16 12.93
C SER A 27 9.86 -4.78 13.20
N TYR A 28 9.50 -5.75 12.37
CA TYR A 28 8.24 -6.46 12.52
C TYR A 28 8.40 -7.95 12.25
N HIS A 29 7.94 -8.76 13.21
CA HIS A 29 7.86 -10.21 13.10
C HIS A 29 6.41 -10.63 13.22
N TYR A 30 5.98 -11.50 12.31
CA TYR A 30 4.66 -12.14 12.39
C TYR A 30 4.61 -13.15 13.54
N ALA A 31 3.42 -13.58 13.93
CA ALA A 31 3.22 -14.53 15.04
C ALA A 31 3.88 -15.90 14.83
N ASP A 32 4.11 -16.28 13.58
CA ASP A 32 4.82 -17.50 13.17
C ASP A 32 6.35 -17.36 13.18
N GLY A 33 6.87 -16.19 13.57
CA GLY A 33 8.30 -15.86 13.59
C GLY A 33 8.86 -15.36 12.26
N THR A 34 8.05 -15.31 11.21
CA THR A 34 8.50 -14.77 9.90
C THR A 34 8.83 -13.28 10.01
N VAL A 35 9.97 -12.88 9.44
CA VAL A 35 10.37 -11.48 9.36
C VAL A 35 9.50 -10.77 8.32
N GLY A 36 8.76 -9.75 8.74
CA GLY A 36 7.98 -8.89 7.84
C GLY A 36 8.71 -7.60 7.48
N LEU A 37 9.51 -7.07 8.40
CA LEU A 37 10.38 -5.91 8.21
C LEU A 37 11.62 -6.07 9.08
N ALA A 38 12.81 -5.97 8.49
CA ALA A 38 14.08 -5.90 9.19
C ALA A 38 14.27 -4.51 9.81
N PRO A 39 15.17 -4.33 10.80
CA PRO A 39 15.38 -3.04 11.42
C PRO A 39 15.58 -1.93 10.39
N THR A 40 14.68 -0.95 10.42
CA THR A 40 14.59 0.11 9.41
C THR A 40 14.40 1.45 10.10
N SER A 41 15.20 2.44 9.69
CA SER A 41 15.08 3.83 10.14
C SER A 41 14.87 4.72 8.92
N CYS A 42 13.77 5.49 8.91
CA CYS A 42 13.48 6.48 7.87
C CYS A 42 12.46 7.50 8.41
N THR A 43 12.37 8.64 7.72
CA THR A 43 11.45 9.72 8.10
C THR A 43 10.63 10.13 6.89
N PHE A 44 9.35 10.33 7.10
CA PHE A 44 8.42 10.96 6.15
C PHE A 44 8.08 12.34 6.69
N ALA A 45 8.49 13.38 5.97
CA ALA A 45 8.29 14.75 6.42
C ALA A 45 6.84 15.21 6.22
N PRO A 46 6.31 16.08 7.10
CA PRO A 46 5.00 16.68 6.89
C PRO A 46 4.93 17.41 5.55
N GLY A 47 3.91 17.13 4.73
CA GLY A 47 3.73 17.80 3.43
C GLY A 47 4.72 17.38 2.34
N GLU A 48 5.40 16.26 2.48
CA GLU A 48 6.42 15.79 1.52
C GLU A 48 5.85 15.50 0.11
N GLY A 49 4.56 15.45 -0.07
CA GLY A 49 3.91 15.07 -1.32
C GLY A 49 3.66 13.55 -1.42
N ASN A 50 3.53 13.04 -2.65
CA ASN A 50 3.30 11.61 -2.85
C ASN A 50 4.61 10.83 -2.77
N VAL A 51 4.63 9.73 -2.01
CA VAL A 51 5.79 8.84 -1.83
C VAL A 51 5.43 7.44 -2.27
N ALA A 52 6.23 6.86 -3.15
CA ALA A 52 6.07 5.48 -3.61
C ALA A 52 7.02 4.52 -2.86
N ILE A 53 6.55 3.30 -2.61
CA ILE A 53 7.34 2.20 -2.05
C ILE A 53 7.31 1.07 -3.09
N ILE A 54 8.46 0.75 -3.69
CA ILE A 54 8.58 -0.30 -4.70
C ILE A 54 9.46 -1.46 -4.20
N GLY A 55 9.30 -2.61 -4.81
CA GLY A 55 10.05 -3.81 -4.47
C GLY A 55 9.36 -5.08 -4.97
N LEU A 56 10.07 -6.19 -4.97
CA LEU A 56 9.51 -7.49 -5.34
C LEU A 56 8.44 -7.96 -4.33
N ASN A 57 7.67 -8.98 -4.73
CA ASN A 57 6.76 -9.66 -3.80
C ASN A 57 7.56 -10.26 -2.63
N GLY A 58 7.07 -10.08 -1.41
CA GLY A 58 7.80 -10.51 -0.20
C GLY A 58 8.89 -9.55 0.29
N ALA A 59 9.13 -8.41 -0.37
CA ALA A 59 10.15 -7.44 0.06
C ALA A 59 9.82 -6.66 1.35
N GLY A 60 8.64 -6.86 1.96
CA GLY A 60 8.22 -6.18 3.19
C GLY A 60 7.36 -4.94 2.98
N LYS A 61 6.99 -4.58 1.73
CA LYS A 61 6.19 -3.37 1.41
C LYS A 61 4.88 -3.28 2.20
N SER A 62 4.06 -4.34 2.16
CA SER A 62 2.77 -4.38 2.88
C SER A 62 2.93 -4.26 4.39
N THR A 63 4.02 -4.81 4.94
CA THR A 63 4.32 -4.66 6.36
C THR A 63 4.65 -3.21 6.70
N LEU A 64 5.49 -2.55 5.90
CA LEU A 64 5.83 -1.14 6.08
C LEU A 64 4.57 -0.27 5.95
N VAL A 65 3.75 -0.46 4.91
CA VAL A 65 2.48 0.27 4.72
C VAL A 65 1.55 0.11 5.92
N ARG A 66 1.40 -1.11 6.48
CA ARG A 66 0.56 -1.34 7.67
C ARG A 66 1.10 -0.64 8.92
N LEU A 67 2.41 -0.55 9.07
CA LEU A 67 3.04 0.21 10.16
C LEU A 67 2.80 1.71 9.98
N LEU A 68 2.98 2.26 8.77
CA LEU A 68 2.73 3.66 8.44
C LEU A 68 1.26 4.05 8.59
N GLY A 69 0.33 3.13 8.31
CA GLY A 69 -1.12 3.29 8.53
C GLY A 69 -1.58 3.01 9.97
N ALA A 70 -0.65 2.80 10.93
CA ALA A 70 -0.95 2.37 12.30
C ALA A 70 -1.86 1.13 12.43
N ALA A 71 -1.97 0.34 11.35
CA ALA A 71 -2.69 -0.93 11.34
C ALA A 71 -1.88 -2.09 11.96
N ALA A 72 -0.57 -1.88 12.16
CA ALA A 72 0.31 -2.78 12.90
C ALA A 72 1.15 -1.98 13.91
N ILE A 73 1.57 -2.64 14.98
CA ILE A 73 2.49 -2.11 15.98
C ILE A 73 3.84 -2.78 15.76
N PRO A 74 4.96 -2.05 15.72
CA PRO A 74 6.27 -2.65 15.54
C PRO A 74 6.59 -3.64 16.66
N THR A 75 7.31 -4.72 16.34
CA THR A 75 7.80 -5.71 17.34
C THR A 75 9.14 -5.30 17.95
N GLY A 76 9.87 -4.39 17.30
CA GLY A 76 11.10 -3.78 17.78
C GLY A 76 11.27 -2.37 17.24
N GLY A 77 12.08 -1.56 17.91
CA GLY A 77 12.22 -0.14 17.60
C GLY A 77 10.99 0.69 17.98
N SER A 78 10.89 1.90 17.43
CA SER A 78 9.77 2.81 17.68
C SER A 78 9.32 3.53 16.42
N ILE A 79 8.00 3.75 16.31
CA ILE A 79 7.39 4.59 15.27
C ILE A 79 6.66 5.74 15.95
N THR A 80 6.96 6.96 15.52
CA THR A 80 6.38 8.19 16.06
C THR A 80 5.69 8.96 14.94
N PHE A 81 4.48 9.41 15.22
CA PHE A 81 3.68 10.26 14.33
C PHE A 81 3.66 11.68 14.89
N ASP A 82 4.25 12.60 14.16
CA ASP A 82 4.12 14.03 14.42
C ASP A 82 2.79 14.54 13.87
N LEU A 83 1.89 14.93 14.73
CA LEU A 83 0.58 15.49 14.41
C LEU A 83 0.57 16.99 14.76
N ASP A 84 0.87 17.85 13.78
CA ASP A 84 0.99 19.31 13.96
C ASP A 84 1.92 19.70 15.13
N GLY A 85 3.13 19.12 15.18
CA GLY A 85 4.12 19.38 16.21
C GLY A 85 3.87 18.62 17.53
N THR A 86 2.99 17.62 17.52
CA THR A 86 2.73 16.79 18.69
C THR A 86 2.97 15.31 18.37
N ASP A 87 4.00 14.74 18.96
CA ASP A 87 4.36 13.34 18.81
C ASP A 87 3.32 12.39 19.40
N ARG A 88 3.00 11.34 18.67
CA ARG A 88 2.11 10.26 19.07
C ARG A 88 2.70 8.91 18.67
N GLU A 89 2.52 7.93 19.54
CA GLU A 89 2.88 6.54 19.28
C GLU A 89 1.61 5.68 19.18
N PRO A 90 1.59 4.68 18.28
CA PRO A 90 0.44 3.79 18.10
C PRO A 90 0.28 2.75 19.23
N THR A 91 1.26 2.64 20.13
CA THR A 91 1.28 1.72 21.27
C THR A 91 0.18 2.00 22.29
N HIS A 92 -0.22 3.26 22.43
CA HIS A 92 -1.25 3.68 23.36
C HIS A 92 -2.58 3.94 22.65
N ARG A 93 -3.71 3.47 23.25
CA ARG A 93 -5.05 3.62 22.66
C ARG A 93 -5.42 5.07 22.31
N ALA A 94 -5.05 6.03 23.13
CA ALA A 94 -5.33 7.45 22.86
C ALA A 94 -4.49 7.99 21.70
N GLY A 95 -3.20 7.65 21.63
CA GLY A 95 -2.31 7.99 20.52
C GLY A 95 -2.82 7.38 19.22
N ARG A 96 -3.10 6.08 19.23
CA ARG A 96 -3.61 5.34 18.07
C ARG A 96 -4.89 5.96 17.48
N ARG A 97 -5.88 6.31 18.31
CA ARG A 97 -7.11 6.97 17.84
C ARG A 97 -6.84 8.32 17.14
N ARG A 98 -5.88 9.09 17.62
CA ARG A 98 -5.50 10.36 16.99
C ARG A 98 -4.76 10.12 15.67
N ILE A 99 -3.91 9.10 15.61
CA ILE A 99 -3.22 8.71 14.38
C ILE A 99 -4.25 8.19 13.34
N GLU A 100 -5.19 7.33 13.73
CA GLU A 100 -6.27 6.81 12.86
C GLU A 100 -7.20 7.92 12.33
N ALA A 101 -7.33 9.04 13.03
CA ALA A 101 -8.06 10.21 12.56
C ALA A 101 -7.25 11.06 11.56
N ALA A 102 -5.92 11.05 11.67
CA ALA A 102 -5.00 11.85 10.89
C ALA A 102 -4.46 11.11 9.64
N VAL A 103 -4.42 9.78 9.69
CA VAL A 103 -3.91 8.91 8.63
C VAL A 103 -5.02 8.00 8.13
N GLY A 104 -5.43 8.18 6.88
CA GLY A 104 -6.41 7.32 6.23
C GLY A 104 -5.74 6.11 5.58
N LEU A 105 -6.11 4.90 5.99
CA LEU A 105 -5.62 3.67 5.36
C LEU A 105 -6.61 3.22 4.27
N VAL A 106 -6.13 3.12 3.04
CA VAL A 106 -6.88 2.56 1.91
C VAL A 106 -6.83 1.03 2.02
N ASP A 107 -7.93 0.43 2.44
CA ASP A 107 -8.03 -1.01 2.71
C ASP A 107 -9.37 -1.57 2.21
N LEU A 108 -9.33 -2.42 1.17
CA LEU A 108 -10.50 -3.07 0.59
C LEU A 108 -11.19 -4.02 1.57
N ALA A 109 -10.43 -4.74 2.41
CA ALA A 109 -11.00 -5.66 3.39
C ALA A 109 -11.80 -4.91 4.47
N HIS A 110 -11.34 -3.71 4.84
CA HIS A 110 -12.08 -2.84 5.75
C HIS A 110 -13.42 -2.42 5.14
N VAL A 111 -13.41 -2.01 3.87
CA VAL A 111 -14.64 -1.62 3.15
C VAL A 111 -15.61 -2.80 3.08
N GLU A 112 -15.16 -3.97 2.65
CA GLU A 112 -15.99 -5.17 2.61
C GLU A 112 -16.66 -5.46 3.95
N SER A 113 -15.92 -5.45 5.04
CA SER A 113 -16.43 -5.77 6.37
C SER A 113 -17.51 -4.81 6.87
N HIS A 114 -17.45 -3.53 6.48
CA HIS A 114 -18.33 -2.47 6.96
C HIS A 114 -19.49 -2.15 6.02
N PHE A 115 -19.31 -2.35 4.73
CA PHE A 115 -20.23 -1.87 3.70
C PHE A 115 -21.07 -2.97 3.05
N ARG A 116 -20.69 -4.24 3.20
CA ARG A 116 -21.36 -5.39 2.57
C ARG A 116 -22.88 -5.46 2.83
N ARG A 117 -23.35 -4.92 3.96
CA ARG A 117 -24.78 -4.92 4.32
C ARG A 117 -25.47 -3.58 4.04
N ALA A 118 -24.79 -2.62 3.48
CA ALA A 118 -25.37 -1.32 3.19
C ALA A 118 -26.24 -1.41 1.93
N SER A 119 -27.36 -0.70 1.95
CA SER A 119 -28.30 -0.67 0.81
C SER A 119 -27.76 0.09 -0.39
N SER A 120 -26.74 0.94 -0.20
CA SER A 120 -26.08 1.69 -1.27
C SER A 120 -24.75 2.27 -0.79
N VAL A 121 -23.89 2.67 -1.74
CA VAL A 121 -22.62 3.38 -1.49
C VAL A 121 -22.86 4.64 -0.65
N GLU A 122 -23.85 5.45 -1.01
CA GLU A 122 -24.20 6.69 -0.29
C GLU A 122 -24.62 6.42 1.15
N ALA A 123 -25.53 5.44 1.36
CA ALA A 123 -25.99 5.05 2.68
C ALA A 123 -24.84 4.54 3.56
N ALA A 124 -23.93 3.77 2.97
CA ALA A 124 -22.73 3.28 3.64
C ALA A 124 -21.81 4.41 4.13
N LEU A 125 -21.49 5.37 3.26
CA LEU A 125 -20.66 6.53 3.61
C LEU A 125 -21.33 7.41 4.67
N LEU A 126 -22.64 7.65 4.58
CA LEU A 126 -23.41 8.39 5.59
C LEU A 126 -23.34 7.72 6.97
N GLU A 127 -23.53 6.40 7.01
CA GLU A 127 -23.46 5.64 8.27
C GLU A 127 -22.03 5.58 8.82
N TYR A 128 -21.02 5.47 7.94
CA TYR A 128 -19.61 5.53 8.33
C TYR A 128 -19.28 6.85 9.02
N LEU A 129 -19.61 7.98 8.42
CA LEU A 129 -19.39 9.31 9.00
C LEU A 129 -20.20 9.55 10.28
N LYS A 130 -21.42 8.97 10.38
CA LYS A 130 -22.20 9.03 11.62
C LYS A 130 -21.51 8.34 12.78
N ARG A 131 -20.90 7.18 12.54
CA ARG A 131 -20.11 6.46 13.57
C ARG A 131 -18.88 7.25 14.03
N HIS A 132 -18.36 8.11 13.16
CA HIS A 132 -17.26 9.01 13.48
C HIS A 132 -17.72 10.35 14.09
N GLY A 133 -19.01 10.50 14.41
CA GLY A 133 -19.55 11.64 15.13
C GLY A 133 -19.78 12.91 14.31
N VAL A 134 -19.74 12.80 12.96
CA VAL A 134 -19.99 13.93 12.05
C VAL A 134 -21.48 14.28 12.08
N SER A 135 -21.83 15.58 12.10
CA SER A 135 -23.22 16.07 12.10
C SER A 135 -23.95 15.70 10.80
N LEU A 136 -25.29 15.70 10.81
CA LEU A 136 -26.07 15.30 9.64
C LEU A 136 -25.80 16.17 8.41
N ASP A 137 -25.84 17.48 8.58
CA ASP A 137 -25.63 18.43 7.48
C ASP A 137 -24.23 18.31 6.88
N GLU A 138 -23.22 18.17 7.74
CA GLU A 138 -21.85 17.98 7.36
C GLU A 138 -21.63 16.63 6.65
N ARG A 139 -22.30 15.54 7.10
CA ARG A 139 -22.24 14.23 6.43
C ARG A 139 -22.76 14.29 5.01
N ILE A 140 -23.91 14.92 4.78
CA ILE A 140 -24.49 15.05 3.45
C ILE A 140 -23.54 15.78 2.50
N ALA A 141 -22.99 16.91 2.95
CA ALA A 141 -22.03 17.69 2.16
C ALA A 141 -20.74 16.90 1.87
N ARG A 142 -20.19 16.21 2.89
CA ARG A 142 -18.96 15.41 2.73
C ARG A 142 -19.16 14.19 1.81
N VAL A 143 -20.26 13.48 1.96
CA VAL A 143 -20.56 12.32 1.09
C VAL A 143 -20.70 12.77 -0.36
N GLY A 144 -21.41 13.87 -0.63
CA GLY A 144 -21.49 14.44 -1.98
C GLY A 144 -20.12 14.74 -2.57
N ALA A 145 -19.24 15.41 -1.82
CA ALA A 145 -17.89 15.73 -2.24
C ALA A 145 -16.99 14.49 -2.45
N LEU A 146 -17.15 13.45 -1.62
CA LEU A 146 -16.42 12.18 -1.78
C LEU A 146 -16.86 11.43 -3.03
N LEU A 147 -18.17 11.33 -3.26
CA LEU A 147 -18.73 10.67 -4.44
C LEU A 147 -18.26 11.36 -5.74
N GLU A 148 -18.20 12.68 -5.75
CA GLU A 148 -17.68 13.45 -6.89
C GLU A 148 -16.17 13.26 -7.07
N ARG A 149 -15.38 13.40 -5.99
CA ARG A 149 -13.92 13.27 -6.01
C ARG A 149 -13.45 11.93 -6.53
N PHE A 150 -14.13 10.87 -6.17
CA PHE A 150 -13.75 9.49 -6.51
C PHE A 150 -14.63 8.85 -7.60
N ASP A 151 -15.33 9.66 -8.42
CA ASP A 151 -16.17 9.18 -9.55
C ASP A 151 -17.19 8.08 -9.17
N LEU A 152 -17.82 8.24 -8.00
CA LEU A 152 -18.82 7.30 -7.48
C LEU A 152 -20.26 7.81 -7.61
N LEU A 153 -20.50 9.00 -8.21
CA LEU A 153 -21.82 9.62 -8.33
C LEU A 153 -22.83 8.72 -9.07
N GLU A 154 -22.40 8.09 -10.15
CA GLU A 154 -23.25 7.22 -10.96
C GLU A 154 -23.71 5.97 -10.21
N VAL A 155 -22.85 5.47 -9.29
CA VAL A 155 -23.11 4.26 -8.50
C VAL A 155 -23.53 4.55 -7.07
N ARG A 156 -23.86 5.80 -6.73
CA ARG A 156 -24.18 6.20 -5.35
C ARG A 156 -25.34 5.40 -4.73
N HIS A 157 -26.30 4.95 -5.56
CA HIS A 157 -27.47 4.19 -5.13
C HIS A 157 -27.30 2.68 -5.31
N VAL A 158 -26.13 2.23 -5.82
CA VAL A 158 -25.82 0.82 -6.04
C VAL A 158 -25.34 0.18 -4.73
N PRO A 159 -25.78 -1.03 -4.38
CA PRO A 159 -25.25 -1.79 -3.26
C PRO A 159 -23.78 -2.15 -3.47
N TYR A 160 -23.03 -2.32 -2.36
CA TYR A 160 -21.62 -2.72 -2.39
C TYR A 160 -21.36 -3.97 -3.26
N GLU A 161 -22.24 -4.97 -3.16
CA GLU A 161 -22.07 -6.28 -3.82
C GLU A 161 -22.20 -6.22 -5.35
N GLU A 162 -22.76 -5.14 -5.89
CA GLU A 162 -22.94 -4.91 -7.33
C GLU A 162 -21.82 -4.05 -7.94
N LEU A 163 -20.88 -3.57 -7.13
CA LEU A 163 -19.76 -2.76 -7.61
C LEU A 163 -18.71 -3.65 -8.30
N ASP A 164 -18.18 -3.18 -9.42
CA ASP A 164 -17.01 -3.76 -10.05
C ASP A 164 -15.72 -3.48 -9.27
N GLY A 165 -14.62 -4.13 -9.69
CA GLY A 165 -13.34 -4.01 -9.02
C GLY A 165 -12.83 -2.58 -8.94
N GLU A 166 -12.95 -1.80 -10.01
CA GLU A 166 -12.52 -0.40 -10.05
C GLU A 166 -13.27 0.45 -9.03
N ARG A 167 -14.60 0.34 -9.01
CA ARG A 167 -15.45 1.10 -8.08
C ARG A 167 -15.24 0.71 -6.62
N LEU A 168 -14.87 -0.54 -6.36
CA LEU A 168 -14.48 -0.99 -5.02
C LEU A 168 -13.19 -0.31 -4.54
N HIS A 169 -12.18 -0.16 -5.41
CA HIS A 169 -10.95 0.58 -5.08
C HIS A 169 -11.24 2.07 -4.85
N LEU A 170 -12.04 2.70 -5.70
CA LEU A 170 -12.45 4.10 -5.53
C LEU A 170 -13.24 4.31 -4.24
N LEU A 171 -14.12 3.37 -3.88
CA LEU A 171 -14.85 3.41 -2.61
C LEU A 171 -13.91 3.28 -1.40
N ALA A 172 -12.90 2.41 -1.47
CA ALA A 172 -11.90 2.31 -0.40
C ALA A 172 -11.16 3.63 -0.18
N MET A 173 -10.83 4.35 -1.26
CA MET A 173 -10.23 5.69 -1.18
C MET A 173 -11.19 6.72 -0.59
N ALA A 174 -12.47 6.69 -0.99
CA ALA A 174 -13.50 7.58 -0.44
C ALA A 174 -13.67 7.36 1.07
N VAL A 175 -13.67 6.10 1.53
CA VAL A 175 -13.75 5.75 2.96
C VAL A 175 -12.52 6.22 3.71
N ALA A 176 -11.32 5.95 3.19
CA ALA A 176 -10.06 6.40 3.81
C ALA A 176 -9.97 7.92 3.92
N SER A 177 -10.60 8.65 2.97
CA SER A 177 -10.64 10.12 2.93
C SER A 177 -11.79 10.73 3.73
N ALA A 178 -12.76 9.93 4.20
CA ALA A 178 -14.04 10.42 4.72
C ALA A 178 -13.90 11.29 5.99
N THR A 179 -12.91 10.99 6.82
CA THR A 179 -12.61 11.78 8.03
C THR A 179 -11.71 12.99 7.77
N SER A 180 -11.40 13.28 6.51
CA SER A 180 -10.47 14.35 6.09
C SER A 180 -9.07 14.18 6.70
N PRO A 181 -8.41 13.03 6.52
CA PRO A 181 -7.07 12.82 7.05
C PRO A 181 -6.05 13.74 6.37
N ALA A 182 -4.93 13.99 7.04
CA ALA A 182 -3.81 14.76 6.50
C ALA A 182 -2.84 13.92 5.64
N LEU A 183 -2.95 12.59 5.71
CA LEU A 183 -2.13 11.65 4.96
C LEU A 183 -2.98 10.43 4.58
N LEU A 184 -2.80 9.93 3.37
CA LEU A 184 -3.31 8.62 2.96
C LEU A 184 -2.16 7.61 2.87
N VAL A 185 -2.44 6.38 3.25
CA VAL A 185 -1.51 5.24 3.11
C VAL A 185 -2.24 4.13 2.36
N ALA A 186 -1.62 3.56 1.31
CA ALA A 186 -2.26 2.56 0.47
C ALA A 186 -1.32 1.40 0.11
N ASP A 187 -1.79 0.16 0.24
CA ASP A 187 -1.04 -1.02 -0.16
C ASP A 187 -1.53 -1.55 -1.51
N GLU A 188 -0.68 -1.42 -2.53
CA GLU A 188 -0.97 -1.83 -3.91
C GLU A 188 -2.38 -1.41 -4.39
N PRO A 189 -2.70 -0.10 -4.40
CA PRO A 189 -4.06 0.41 -4.60
C PRO A 189 -4.68 0.10 -5.97
N THR A 190 -3.91 -0.44 -6.92
CA THR A 190 -4.36 -0.82 -8.26
C THR A 190 -4.31 -2.33 -8.50
N ARG A 191 -4.05 -3.11 -7.44
CA ARG A 191 -3.85 -4.55 -7.57
C ARG A 191 -5.11 -5.26 -8.09
N GLY A 192 -4.93 -6.10 -9.11
CA GLY A 192 -6.02 -6.92 -9.67
C GLY A 192 -6.90 -6.20 -10.68
N LEU A 193 -6.59 -4.94 -11.00
CA LEU A 193 -7.25 -4.17 -12.05
C LEU A 193 -6.51 -4.33 -13.39
N ASP A 194 -7.25 -4.14 -14.49
CA ASP A 194 -6.65 -3.97 -15.81
C ASP A 194 -5.89 -2.63 -15.93
N GLU A 195 -5.19 -2.42 -17.04
CA GLU A 195 -4.33 -1.25 -17.25
C GLU A 195 -5.13 0.07 -17.24
N ILE A 196 -6.34 0.09 -17.83
CA ILE A 196 -7.17 1.30 -17.91
C ILE A 196 -7.71 1.66 -16.54
N SER A 197 -8.30 0.71 -15.85
CA SER A 197 -8.82 0.87 -14.49
C SER A 197 -7.70 1.22 -13.50
N SER A 198 -6.52 0.60 -13.64
CA SER A 198 -5.34 0.91 -12.84
C SER A 198 -4.90 2.35 -13.00
N ALA A 199 -4.82 2.85 -14.24
CA ALA A 199 -4.45 4.24 -14.52
C ALA A 199 -5.48 5.23 -13.96
N HIS A 200 -6.78 4.89 -14.05
CA HIS A 200 -7.85 5.72 -13.50
C HIS A 200 -7.79 5.80 -11.97
N VAL A 201 -7.70 4.65 -11.30
CA VAL A 201 -7.60 4.55 -9.84
C VAL A 201 -6.34 5.26 -9.32
N ALA A 202 -5.16 5.04 -9.95
CA ALA A 202 -3.93 5.72 -9.59
C ALA A 202 -4.07 7.25 -9.71
N ARG A 203 -4.64 7.73 -10.81
CA ARG A 203 -4.89 9.16 -11.01
C ARG A 203 -5.79 9.73 -9.93
N ARG A 204 -6.90 9.06 -9.59
CA ARG A 204 -7.81 9.53 -8.54
C ARG A 204 -7.17 9.56 -7.16
N LEU A 205 -6.35 8.57 -6.83
CA LEU A 205 -5.62 8.53 -5.57
C LEU A 205 -4.58 9.66 -5.49
N LEU A 206 -3.71 9.76 -6.49
CA LEU A 206 -2.53 10.64 -6.45
C LEU A 206 -2.86 12.12 -6.72
N SER A 207 -4.08 12.42 -7.23
CA SER A 207 -4.57 13.79 -7.43
C SER A 207 -5.70 14.19 -6.48
N CYS A 208 -5.97 13.42 -5.41
CA CYS A 208 -7.08 13.70 -4.50
C CYS A 208 -6.87 14.91 -3.58
N GLY A 209 -5.69 15.54 -3.61
CA GLY A 209 -5.35 16.72 -2.81
C GLY A 209 -4.88 16.37 -1.38
N ILE A 210 -4.70 15.11 -1.05
CA ILE A 210 -4.13 14.62 0.21
C ILE A 210 -2.82 13.92 -0.15
N PRO A 211 -1.69 14.19 0.54
CA PRO A 211 -0.45 13.43 0.35
C PRO A 211 -0.66 11.93 0.52
N VAL A 212 0.01 11.11 -0.31
CA VAL A 212 -0.17 9.65 -0.31
C VAL A 212 1.16 8.96 -0.17
N ILE A 213 1.28 8.01 0.76
CA ILE A 213 2.33 7.00 0.78
C ILE A 213 1.72 5.69 0.28
N PHE A 214 2.26 5.12 -0.80
CA PHE A 214 1.66 3.91 -1.37
C PHE A 214 2.71 2.90 -1.84
N SER A 215 2.39 1.63 -1.72
CA SER A 215 3.19 0.57 -2.31
C SER A 215 2.71 0.25 -3.72
N THR A 216 3.65 -0.11 -4.60
CA THR A 216 3.34 -0.61 -5.94
C THR A 216 4.46 -1.53 -6.46
N HIS A 217 4.13 -2.39 -7.40
CA HIS A 217 5.10 -3.12 -8.21
C HIS A 217 5.29 -2.50 -9.60
N ASP A 218 4.48 -1.51 -9.95
CA ASP A 218 4.59 -0.78 -11.22
C ASP A 218 5.57 0.40 -11.06
N VAL A 219 6.78 0.21 -11.58
CA VAL A 219 7.84 1.23 -11.59
C VAL A 219 7.49 2.40 -12.52
N GLY A 220 6.76 2.14 -13.61
CA GLY A 220 6.33 3.17 -14.54
C GLY A 220 5.45 4.22 -13.88
N LEU A 221 4.60 3.79 -12.97
CA LEU A 221 3.75 4.68 -12.19
C LEU A 221 4.55 5.67 -11.34
N THR A 222 5.72 5.24 -10.81
CA THR A 222 6.53 6.09 -9.92
C THR A 222 7.26 7.22 -10.65
N THR A 223 7.48 7.09 -11.94
CA THR A 223 8.18 8.08 -12.78
C THR A 223 7.24 8.94 -13.63
N HIS A 224 5.93 8.75 -13.50
CA HIS A 224 4.93 9.50 -14.25
C HIS A 224 4.72 10.89 -13.63
N GLU A 225 5.28 11.92 -14.25
CA GLU A 225 5.28 13.30 -13.74
C GLU A 225 3.92 13.83 -13.24
N PRO A 226 2.78 13.58 -13.94
CA PRO A 226 1.48 14.06 -13.50
C PRO A 226 1.02 13.57 -12.12
N TYR A 227 1.61 12.51 -11.60
CA TYR A 227 1.25 11.96 -10.29
C TYR A 227 1.95 12.64 -9.11
N GLY A 228 2.88 13.58 -9.37
CA GLY A 228 3.52 14.38 -8.33
C GLY A 228 4.27 13.57 -7.29
N ILE A 229 4.86 12.43 -7.68
CA ILE A 229 5.65 11.60 -6.77
C ILE A 229 6.99 12.28 -6.57
N THR A 230 7.29 12.64 -5.32
CA THR A 230 8.50 13.39 -4.95
C THR A 230 9.64 12.49 -4.49
N ARG A 231 9.31 11.28 -4.02
CA ARG A 231 10.25 10.34 -3.43
C ARG A 231 9.82 8.90 -3.68
N THR A 232 10.79 8.03 -3.90
CA THR A 232 10.55 6.60 -4.04
C THR A 232 11.54 5.81 -3.18
N ILE A 233 10.99 4.91 -2.37
CA ILE A 233 11.70 3.96 -1.52
C ILE A 233 11.75 2.62 -2.24
N VAL A 234 12.92 1.98 -2.30
CA VAL A 234 13.06 0.61 -2.81
C VAL A 234 13.27 -0.34 -1.64
N MET A 235 12.46 -1.37 -1.58
CA MET A 235 12.57 -2.44 -0.59
C MET A 235 13.02 -3.75 -1.24
N ASP A 236 13.90 -4.46 -0.56
CA ASP A 236 14.35 -5.79 -0.94
C ASP A 236 14.65 -6.63 0.31
N GLU A 237 14.22 -7.90 0.31
CA GLU A 237 14.45 -8.84 1.40
C GLU A 237 14.16 -8.24 2.79
N MET A 238 13.01 -7.58 2.92
CA MET A 238 12.51 -6.91 4.12
C MET A 238 13.34 -5.70 4.58
N HIS A 239 14.28 -5.22 3.77
CA HIS A 239 15.10 -4.04 4.05
C HIS A 239 14.75 -2.88 3.11
N LEU A 240 14.94 -1.66 3.60
CA LEU A 240 15.01 -0.46 2.78
C LEU A 240 16.41 -0.40 2.17
N VAL A 241 16.52 -0.52 0.83
CA VAL A 241 17.81 -0.59 0.13
C VAL A 241 18.13 0.67 -0.70
N PHE A 242 17.12 1.50 -0.96
CA PHE A 242 17.29 2.80 -1.61
C PHE A 242 16.18 3.75 -1.19
N ASP A 243 16.51 5.04 -1.12
CA ASP A 243 15.60 6.12 -0.76
C ASP A 243 16.01 7.39 -1.51
N GLY A 244 15.13 7.96 -2.32
CA GLY A 244 15.45 9.16 -3.09
C GLY A 244 14.52 9.45 -4.25
N GLU A 245 15.01 10.21 -5.23
CA GLU A 245 14.25 10.63 -6.41
C GLU A 245 13.70 9.45 -7.22
N PRO A 246 12.47 9.55 -7.76
CA PRO A 246 11.80 8.47 -8.48
C PRO A 246 12.60 7.87 -9.63
N GLN A 247 13.24 8.69 -10.47
CA GLN A 247 14.02 8.24 -11.63
C GLN A 247 15.26 7.45 -11.21
N ARG A 248 15.91 7.88 -10.11
CA ARG A 248 17.07 7.18 -9.54
C ARG A 248 16.66 5.87 -8.90
N ALA A 249 15.53 5.86 -8.18
CA ALA A 249 14.95 4.66 -7.59
C ALA A 249 14.57 3.63 -8.66
N ALA A 250 13.93 4.05 -9.75
CA ALA A 250 13.59 3.19 -10.88
C ALA A 250 14.83 2.57 -11.55
N SER A 251 15.88 3.37 -11.73
CA SER A 251 17.16 2.89 -12.27
C SER A 251 17.84 1.89 -11.33
N PHE A 252 17.88 2.18 -10.04
CA PHE A 252 18.41 1.30 -9.00
C PHE A 252 17.64 -0.03 -8.96
N TYR A 253 16.32 0.03 -8.93
CA TYR A 253 15.46 -1.16 -8.92
C TYR A 253 15.68 -2.03 -10.16
N THR A 254 15.78 -1.43 -11.35
CA THR A 254 16.06 -2.17 -12.59
C THR A 254 17.39 -2.91 -12.52
N GLN A 255 18.44 -2.29 -11.96
CA GLN A 255 19.74 -2.93 -11.77
C GLN A 255 19.66 -4.07 -10.74
N LEU A 256 18.95 -3.87 -9.63
CA LEU A 256 18.72 -4.88 -8.61
C LEU A 256 18.05 -6.13 -9.20
N ILE A 257 17.00 -5.95 -9.99
CA ILE A 257 16.30 -7.08 -10.64
C ILE A 257 17.24 -7.81 -11.61
N ARG A 258 18.03 -7.11 -12.42
CA ARG A 258 19.01 -7.71 -13.34
C ARG A 258 20.05 -8.54 -12.59
N SER A 259 20.61 -8.04 -11.51
CA SER A 259 21.60 -8.77 -10.71
C SER A 259 21.03 -10.03 -10.08
N LYS A 260 19.80 -9.97 -9.55
CA LYS A 260 19.09 -11.15 -9.00
C LYS A 260 18.81 -12.19 -10.08
N TYR A 261 18.38 -11.79 -11.27
CA TYR A 261 18.16 -12.70 -12.38
C TYR A 261 19.46 -13.39 -12.83
N GLN A 262 20.57 -12.67 -12.91
CA GLN A 262 21.88 -13.22 -13.28
C GLN A 262 22.38 -14.24 -12.23
N SER A 263 22.20 -13.97 -10.95
CA SER A 263 22.57 -14.90 -9.88
C SER A 263 21.76 -16.19 -9.93
N LEU A 264 20.45 -16.11 -10.20
CA LEU A 264 19.58 -17.29 -10.35
C LEU A 264 19.97 -18.16 -11.57
N THR A 265 20.28 -17.54 -12.69
CA THR A 265 20.68 -18.26 -13.92
C THR A 265 22.06 -18.90 -13.80
N SER A 266 23.00 -18.26 -13.08
CA SER A 266 24.34 -18.85 -12.83
C SER A 266 24.25 -20.02 -11.85
N SER A 267 23.46 -19.94 -10.80
CA SER A 267 23.22 -21.03 -9.85
C SER A 267 22.54 -22.22 -10.52
N ALA A 268 21.56 -22.00 -11.40
CA ALA A 268 20.89 -23.06 -12.15
C ALA A 268 21.84 -23.78 -13.12
N ARG A 269 22.83 -23.08 -13.71
CA ARG A 269 23.86 -23.68 -14.55
C ARG A 269 24.87 -24.51 -13.76
N ALA A 270 25.19 -24.10 -12.53
CA ALA A 270 26.13 -24.84 -11.67
C ALA A 270 25.54 -26.14 -11.11
N THR A 271 24.21 -26.25 -11.01
CA THR A 271 23.50 -27.45 -10.53
C THR A 271 23.02 -28.41 -11.61
N ALA A 272 23.21 -28.09 -12.89
CA ALA A 272 22.89 -29.00 -14.00
C ALA A 272 23.90 -30.18 -14.02
N PRO A 273 23.49 -31.47 -13.92
CA PRO A 273 24.40 -32.59 -14.02
C PRO A 273 25.01 -32.61 -15.44
N SER A 274 26.35 -32.70 -15.49
CA SER A 274 27.10 -32.89 -16.74
C SER A 274 26.77 -34.25 -17.32
N THR A 275 25.71 -34.38 -18.12
CA THR A 275 25.48 -35.56 -18.98
C THR A 275 26.35 -35.42 -20.21
N SER A 276 27.63 -35.73 -20.07
CA SER A 276 28.47 -36.12 -21.22
C SER A 276 28.03 -37.50 -21.67
N ARG A 277 27.04 -37.57 -22.56
CA ARG A 277 26.88 -38.79 -23.39
C ARG A 277 27.99 -38.77 -24.43
N THR A 278 29.07 -39.49 -24.17
CA THR A 278 29.98 -40.00 -25.20
C THR A 278 29.18 -40.89 -26.12
N PHE A 279 28.92 -40.40 -27.30
CA PHE A 279 28.49 -41.25 -28.42
C PHE A 279 29.71 -42.06 -28.85
N ASP A 280 29.79 -43.32 -28.43
CA ASP A 280 30.71 -44.29 -28.97
C ASP A 280 30.27 -44.62 -30.40
N ALA A 281 30.95 -44.00 -31.36
CA ALA A 281 30.91 -44.37 -32.78
C ALA A 281 31.95 -45.47 -33.00
N ASN A 282 31.59 -46.74 -32.72
CA ASN A 282 32.37 -47.85 -33.29
C ASN A 282 31.54 -49.14 -33.31
N ARG A 283 30.93 -49.43 -34.44
CA ARG A 283 30.70 -50.79 -34.97
C ARG A 283 30.47 -50.72 -36.45
N SER A 284 31.60 -50.63 -37.17
CA SER A 284 31.73 -51.15 -38.53
C SER A 284 32.17 -52.58 -38.40
N GLY A 285 31.58 -53.49 -39.16
CA GLY A 285 32.16 -54.83 -39.37
C GLY A 285 31.19 -55.87 -39.83
N SER A 286 31.26 -56.06 -41.17
CA SER A 286 31.21 -57.34 -41.90
C SER A 286 29.88 -58.15 -41.84
N ALA A 287 29.23 -58.29 -42.90
CA ALA A 287 29.46 -59.23 -44.00
C ALA A 287 28.58 -60.46 -43.95
N SER A 288 28.12 -60.77 -45.12
CA SER A 288 27.74 -62.05 -45.76
C SER A 288 26.24 -62.33 -45.89
N SER A 289 25.69 -62.14 -47.06
CA SER A 289 25.45 -63.13 -48.14
C SER A 289 24.77 -64.40 -47.67
N GLU A 290 23.65 -64.68 -48.24
CA GLU A 290 23.12 -65.89 -48.88
C GLU A 290 21.57 -65.84 -48.77
N SER A 291 20.91 -65.71 -49.93
CA SER A 291 20.48 -66.72 -50.89
C SER A 291 19.22 -67.50 -50.46
N ALA A 292 18.31 -67.39 -51.37
CA ALA A 292 17.37 -68.41 -51.83
C ALA A 292 16.03 -68.63 -51.09
N ARG A 293 15.10 -68.36 -51.86
CA ARG A 293 13.77 -68.91 -52.17
C ARG A 293 12.57 -68.09 -51.71
#